data_e9d9b96440dc863ba7cec7e7b0f5574c
#
_entry.id   e9d9b96440dc863ba7cec7e7b0f5574c
#
_cell.length_a   1.000
_cell.length_b   1.000
_cell.length_c   1.000
_cell.angle_alpha   90.00
_cell.angle_beta   90.00
_cell.angle_gamma   90.00
#
_symmetry.space_group_name_H-M   'P 1'
#
loop_
_entity.id
_entity.type
_entity.pdbx_description
1 polymer ?
#
loop_
_entity_poly.entity_id
_entity_poly.type
_entity_poly.pdbx_seq_one_letter_code
_entity_poly.pdbx_strand_id
1 'polypeptide(L)'
;MFDNDSYDPQVIYREVQDFNHPAMRILIAAIDIVIIGSIVLMYLVQEKLIPSKPGEDLSATGFAVISGLLIIFMLSLNWFLISLKLITEIRIDYLFIHLYPGFKRKIEYSDISKIEIANFSSLKQGGAWGYHFAPGWRCYNAPGGGKTAIQITRKDNMKIIISSREQEMVVKQIRDAARTYGVNL
;
A
#
# COMPACT_ATOMS: atom_id res chain seq x y z
N MET A 1 -5.28 3.34 -17.57
CA MET A 1 -6.36 2.73 -18.35
C MET A 1 -6.19 1.22 -18.32
N PHE A 2 -6.56 0.60 -17.18
CA PHE A 2 -6.63 -0.86 -17.00
C PHE A 2 -7.86 -1.14 -16.15
N ASP A 3 -9.00 -0.73 -16.69
CA ASP A 3 -10.29 -1.16 -16.22
C ASP A 3 -10.69 -2.34 -17.10
N ASN A 4 -10.11 -3.49 -16.80
CA ASN A 4 -10.59 -4.74 -17.33
C ASN A 4 -11.36 -5.41 -16.19
N ASP A 5 -12.58 -4.92 -15.93
CA ASP A 5 -13.64 -5.64 -15.24
C ASP A 5 -14.06 -6.85 -16.09
N SER A 6 -13.09 -7.66 -16.48
CA SER A 6 -13.38 -8.97 -17.01
C SER A 6 -13.98 -9.77 -15.86
N TYR A 7 -15.29 -10.01 -15.97
CA TYR A 7 -16.03 -10.92 -15.11
C TYR A 7 -15.28 -12.25 -15.07
N ASP A 8 -14.52 -12.47 -14.00
CA ASP A 8 -13.90 -13.76 -13.73
C ASP A 8 -14.91 -14.56 -12.93
N PRO A 9 -15.52 -15.62 -13.51
CA PRO A 9 -16.57 -16.42 -12.84
C PRO A 9 -16.09 -17.09 -11.56
N GLN A 10 -14.80 -17.09 -11.29
CA GLN A 10 -14.21 -17.61 -10.06
C GLN A 10 -14.20 -16.60 -8.90
N VAL A 11 -14.48 -15.32 -9.15
CA VAL A 11 -14.49 -14.27 -8.12
C VAL A 11 -15.89 -14.12 -7.56
N ILE A 12 -16.05 -14.49 -6.29
CA ILE A 12 -17.31 -14.36 -5.53
C ILE A 12 -17.49 -12.91 -5.04
N TYR A 13 -16.40 -12.30 -4.58
CA TYR A 13 -16.39 -10.95 -4.03
C TYR A 13 -15.05 -10.28 -4.29
N ARG A 14 -15.08 -8.99 -4.59
CA ARG A 14 -13.88 -8.18 -4.79
C ARG A 14 -14.01 -6.84 -4.08
N GLU A 15 -13.06 -6.53 -3.23
CA GLU A 15 -12.88 -5.22 -2.61
C GLU A 15 -11.61 -4.57 -3.15
N VAL A 16 -11.72 -3.31 -3.58
CA VAL A 16 -10.59 -2.49 -4.01
C VAL A 16 -10.51 -1.27 -3.10
N GLN A 17 -9.42 -1.16 -2.37
CA GLN A 17 -9.10 -0.01 -1.54
C GLN A 17 -7.95 0.76 -2.18
N ASP A 18 -8.23 1.95 -2.68
CA ASP A 18 -7.19 2.84 -3.16
C ASP A 18 -6.54 3.62 -2.01
N PHE A 19 -5.33 4.09 -2.26
CA PHE A 19 -4.56 4.89 -1.29
C PHE A 19 -4.84 6.39 -1.43
N ASN A 20 -5.83 6.78 -2.22
CA ASN A 20 -6.21 8.17 -2.44
C ASN A 20 -6.96 8.76 -1.23
N HIS A 21 -6.33 8.72 -0.07
CA HIS A 21 -6.84 9.24 1.20
C HIS A 21 -6.26 10.65 1.46
N PRO A 22 -6.98 11.57 2.10
CA PRO A 22 -6.47 12.92 2.40
C PRO A 22 -5.09 12.94 3.05
N ALA A 23 -4.82 12.04 3.99
CA ALA A 23 -3.51 11.96 4.63
C ALA A 23 -2.39 11.54 3.65
N MET A 24 -2.68 10.69 2.66
CA MET A 24 -1.72 10.34 1.60
C MET A 24 -1.44 11.55 0.70
N ARG A 25 -2.48 12.32 0.35
CA ARG A 25 -2.32 13.54 -0.44
C ARG A 25 -1.47 14.59 0.30
N ILE A 26 -1.67 14.73 1.62
CA ILE A 26 -0.85 15.62 2.46
C ILE A 26 0.60 15.12 2.47
N LEU A 27 0.84 13.84 2.61
CA LEU A 27 2.18 13.26 2.57
C LEU A 27 2.87 13.53 1.22
N ILE A 28 2.19 13.30 0.11
CA ILE A 28 2.69 13.58 -1.24
C ILE A 28 3.04 15.06 -1.37
N ALA A 29 2.12 15.96 -1.00
CA ALA A 29 2.35 17.41 -1.05
C ALA A 29 3.54 17.84 -0.19
N ALA A 30 3.72 17.26 1.00
CA ALA A 30 4.86 17.55 1.85
C ALA A 30 6.19 17.11 1.22
N ILE A 31 6.23 15.93 0.59
CA ILE A 31 7.40 15.45 -0.15
C ILE A 31 7.72 16.39 -1.33
N ASP A 32 6.69 16.77 -2.10
CA ASP A 32 6.85 17.66 -3.25
C ASP A 32 7.39 19.04 -2.83
N ILE A 33 6.88 19.60 -1.73
CA ILE A 33 7.38 20.87 -1.17
C ILE A 33 8.86 20.75 -0.79
N VAL A 34 9.27 19.64 -0.18
CA VAL A 34 10.68 19.43 0.19
C VAL A 34 11.57 19.35 -1.05
N ILE A 35 11.15 18.61 -2.09
CA ILE A 35 11.93 18.45 -3.33
C ILE A 35 12.01 19.78 -4.08
N ILE A 36 10.89 20.48 -4.27
CA ILE A 36 10.85 21.79 -4.94
C ILE A 36 11.67 22.80 -4.15
N GLY A 37 11.50 22.82 -2.82
CA GLY A 37 12.29 23.71 -1.95
C GLY A 37 13.79 23.47 -2.05
N SER A 38 14.21 22.21 -2.19
CA SER A 38 15.61 21.85 -2.40
C SER A 38 16.15 22.36 -3.74
N ILE A 39 15.36 22.25 -4.81
CA ILE A 39 15.73 22.78 -6.14
C ILE A 39 15.84 24.30 -6.11
N VAL A 40 14.87 24.97 -5.48
CA VAL A 40 14.89 26.43 -5.32
C VAL A 40 16.11 26.89 -4.50
N LEU A 41 16.40 26.21 -3.39
CA LEU A 41 17.57 26.51 -2.57
C LEU A 41 18.86 26.35 -3.37
N MET A 42 19.01 25.28 -4.14
CA MET A 42 20.16 25.05 -5.02
C MET A 42 20.29 26.18 -6.06
N TYR A 43 19.16 26.62 -6.63
CA TYR A 43 19.15 27.75 -7.58
C TYR A 43 19.62 29.04 -6.91
N LEU A 44 19.11 29.38 -5.71
CA LEU A 44 19.49 30.58 -4.98
C LEU A 44 20.99 30.60 -4.61
N VAL A 45 21.55 29.42 -4.28
CA VAL A 45 23.00 29.28 -4.03
C VAL A 45 23.78 29.51 -5.32
N GLN A 46 23.33 28.95 -6.45
CA GLN A 46 24.00 29.11 -7.74
C GLN A 46 24.00 30.55 -8.24
N GLU A 47 22.91 31.31 -8.05
CA GLU A 47 22.80 32.72 -8.37
C GLU A 47 23.50 33.62 -7.33
N LYS A 48 24.21 33.03 -6.35
CA LYS A 48 24.92 33.75 -5.27
C LYS A 48 24.03 34.65 -4.42
N LEU A 49 22.73 34.37 -4.40
CA LEU A 49 21.76 35.07 -3.54
C LEU A 49 21.85 34.57 -2.09
N ILE A 50 22.40 33.38 -1.89
CA ILE A 50 22.73 32.79 -0.58
C ILE A 50 24.23 32.48 -0.57
N PRO A 51 24.98 32.86 0.50
CA PRO A 51 26.42 32.58 0.58
C PRO A 51 26.67 31.06 0.60
N SER A 52 27.57 30.60 -0.25
CA SER A 52 28.13 29.24 -0.24
C SER A 52 29.60 29.27 0.13
N LYS A 53 30.14 28.12 0.57
CA LYS A 53 31.57 28.04 0.80
C LYS A 53 32.33 28.03 -0.52
N PRO A 54 33.55 28.60 -0.56
CA PRO A 54 34.38 28.55 -1.76
C PRO A 54 34.62 27.10 -2.18
N GLY A 55 34.34 26.78 -3.45
CA GLY A 55 34.50 25.44 -4.02
C GLY A 55 33.28 24.50 -3.93
N GLU A 56 32.16 24.93 -3.34
CA GLU A 56 30.91 24.20 -3.31
C GLU A 56 29.95 24.58 -4.46
N ASP A 57 30.36 25.45 -5.37
CA ASP A 57 29.52 25.89 -6.48
C ASP A 57 29.33 24.77 -7.50
N LEU A 58 28.08 24.41 -7.75
CA LEU A 58 27.72 23.44 -8.80
C LEU A 58 27.90 24.13 -10.17
N SER A 59 28.43 23.41 -11.14
CA SER A 59 28.38 23.87 -12.52
C SER A 59 26.95 23.97 -13.02
N ALA A 60 26.65 24.87 -13.97
CA ALA A 60 25.31 24.99 -14.55
C ALA A 60 24.78 23.60 -15.07
N THR A 61 25.69 22.81 -15.68
CA THR A 61 25.36 21.47 -16.12
C THR A 61 25.05 20.55 -14.92
N GLY A 62 25.82 20.60 -13.85
CA GLY A 62 25.59 19.81 -12.63
C GLY A 62 24.24 20.14 -12.00
N PHE A 63 23.91 21.43 -11.88
CA PHE A 63 22.61 21.89 -11.40
C PHE A 63 21.47 21.34 -12.27
N ALA A 64 21.55 21.48 -13.59
CA ALA A 64 20.51 21.01 -14.52
C ALA A 64 20.28 19.49 -14.41
N VAL A 65 21.36 18.71 -14.32
CA VAL A 65 21.29 17.25 -14.19
C VAL A 65 20.63 16.84 -12.87
N ILE A 66 21.08 17.40 -11.74
CA ILE A 66 20.55 17.05 -10.42
C ILE A 66 19.07 17.46 -10.31
N SER A 67 18.72 18.69 -10.74
CA SER A 67 17.33 19.16 -10.73
C SER A 67 16.44 18.28 -11.62
N GLY A 68 16.93 17.91 -12.81
CA GLY A 68 16.19 17.01 -13.71
C GLY A 68 15.95 15.63 -13.08
N LEU A 69 16.94 15.04 -12.42
CA LEU A 69 16.80 13.77 -11.72
C LEU A 69 15.81 13.85 -10.55
N LEU A 70 15.83 14.95 -9.77
CA LEU A 70 14.90 15.18 -8.68
C LEU A 70 13.46 15.29 -9.19
N ILE A 71 13.22 15.99 -10.29
CA ILE A 71 11.90 16.12 -10.92
C ILE A 71 11.41 14.75 -11.41
N ILE A 72 12.25 14.00 -12.12
CA ILE A 72 11.89 12.66 -12.59
C ILE A 72 11.56 11.75 -11.42
N PHE A 73 12.36 11.78 -10.36
CA PHE A 73 12.12 11.02 -9.14
C PHE A 73 10.78 11.41 -8.49
N MET A 74 10.50 12.72 -8.34
CA MET A 74 9.24 13.23 -7.79
C MET A 74 8.04 12.74 -8.58
N LEU A 75 8.06 12.88 -9.91
CA LEU A 75 6.97 12.44 -10.77
C LEU A 75 6.76 10.93 -10.71
N SER A 76 7.84 10.15 -10.70
CA SER A 76 7.79 8.69 -10.59
C SER A 76 7.24 8.24 -9.24
N LEU A 77 7.66 8.88 -8.16
CA LEU A 77 7.18 8.60 -6.81
C LEU A 77 5.69 8.94 -6.67
N ASN A 78 5.26 10.09 -7.17
CA ASN A 78 3.85 10.50 -7.15
C ASN A 78 2.99 9.51 -7.94
N TRP A 79 3.43 9.16 -9.15
CA TRP A 79 2.74 8.15 -9.96
C TRP A 79 2.63 6.81 -9.22
N PHE A 80 3.71 6.34 -8.59
CA PHE A 80 3.73 5.10 -7.81
C PHE A 80 2.74 5.17 -6.63
N LEU A 81 2.80 6.23 -5.81
CA LEU A 81 1.94 6.37 -4.62
C LEU A 81 0.44 6.47 -4.97
N ILE A 82 0.11 7.16 -6.06
CA ILE A 82 -1.29 7.26 -6.56
C ILE A 82 -1.76 5.92 -7.13
N SER A 83 -0.85 5.13 -7.69
CA SER A 83 -1.17 3.81 -8.26
C SER A 83 -1.44 2.73 -7.21
N LEU A 84 -1.06 2.96 -5.94
CA LEU A 84 -1.23 1.95 -4.88
C LEU A 84 -2.69 1.60 -4.66
N LYS A 85 -2.99 0.29 -4.69
CA LYS A 85 -4.32 -0.27 -4.41
C LYS A 85 -4.18 -1.58 -3.64
N LEU A 86 -4.99 -1.75 -2.62
CA LEU A 86 -5.16 -3.05 -1.97
C LEU A 86 -6.39 -3.73 -2.54
N ILE A 87 -6.20 -4.83 -3.21
CA ILE A 87 -7.24 -5.64 -3.84
C ILE A 87 -7.37 -6.93 -3.03
N THR A 88 -8.57 -7.19 -2.53
CA THR A 88 -8.92 -8.43 -1.84
C THR A 88 -10.00 -9.12 -2.65
N GLU A 89 -9.72 -10.32 -3.16
CA GLU A 89 -10.66 -11.14 -3.91
C GLU A 89 -10.94 -12.44 -3.17
N ILE A 90 -12.21 -12.71 -2.97
CA ILE A 90 -12.70 -14.00 -2.48
C ILE A 90 -13.06 -14.81 -3.71
N ARG A 91 -12.33 -15.87 -3.96
CA ARG A 91 -12.52 -16.77 -5.08
C ARG A 91 -13.11 -18.09 -4.59
N ILE A 92 -13.54 -18.94 -5.50
CA ILE A 92 -14.19 -20.21 -5.15
C ILE A 92 -13.29 -21.08 -4.25
N ASP A 93 -12.00 -21.16 -4.53
CA ASP A 93 -11.04 -22.08 -3.92
C ASP A 93 -9.97 -21.43 -3.04
N TYR A 94 -9.83 -20.09 -3.11
CA TYR A 94 -8.82 -19.37 -2.33
C TYR A 94 -9.17 -17.88 -2.13
N LEU A 95 -8.53 -17.29 -1.14
CA LEU A 95 -8.48 -15.85 -0.95
C LEU A 95 -7.24 -15.29 -1.65
N PHE A 96 -7.43 -14.26 -2.46
CA PHE A 96 -6.35 -13.55 -3.14
C PHE A 96 -6.22 -12.13 -2.63
N ILE A 97 -5.00 -11.73 -2.27
CA ILE A 97 -4.66 -10.41 -1.78
C ILE A 97 -3.58 -9.85 -2.70
N HIS A 98 -3.81 -8.65 -3.20
CA HIS A 98 -2.86 -7.97 -4.07
C HIS A 98 -2.70 -6.51 -3.65
N LEU A 99 -1.54 -6.15 -3.15
CA LEU A 99 -1.14 -4.77 -3.01
C LEU A 99 -0.43 -4.36 -4.30
N TYR A 100 -1.20 -3.73 -5.20
CA TYR A 100 -0.71 -3.25 -6.51
C TYR A 100 0.20 -2.03 -6.32
N PRO A 101 1.33 -1.91 -7.08
CA PRO A 101 1.75 -2.81 -8.16
C PRO A 101 2.63 -3.98 -7.71
N GLY A 102 2.82 -4.23 -6.43
CA GLY A 102 3.83 -5.13 -5.90
C GLY A 102 3.32 -6.49 -5.41
N PHE A 103 3.00 -6.58 -4.14
CA PHE A 103 2.85 -7.85 -3.41
C PHE A 103 1.54 -8.57 -3.69
N LYS A 104 1.63 -9.82 -4.15
CA LYS A 104 0.50 -10.73 -4.37
C LYS A 104 0.57 -11.90 -3.41
N ARG A 105 -0.58 -12.35 -2.91
CA ARG A 105 -0.68 -13.53 -2.06
C ARG A 105 -1.95 -14.32 -2.35
N LYS A 106 -1.78 -15.62 -2.54
CA LYS A 106 -2.86 -16.61 -2.56
C LYS A 106 -2.88 -17.31 -1.20
N ILE A 107 -4.07 -17.50 -0.62
CA ILE A 107 -4.28 -18.23 0.63
C ILE A 107 -5.39 -19.24 0.36
N GLU A 108 -5.06 -20.52 0.39
CA GLU A 108 -6.04 -21.60 0.24
C GLU A 108 -6.89 -21.71 1.51
N TYR A 109 -8.18 -21.96 1.37
CA TYR A 109 -9.06 -22.10 2.54
C TYR A 109 -8.64 -23.27 3.43
N SER A 110 -8.09 -24.32 2.84
CA SER A 110 -7.52 -25.46 3.55
C SER A 110 -6.38 -25.09 4.50
N ASP A 111 -5.67 -23.99 4.23
CA ASP A 111 -4.56 -23.50 5.06
C ASP A 111 -5.02 -22.64 6.24
N ILE A 112 -6.26 -22.18 6.23
CA ILE A 112 -6.80 -21.30 7.27
C ILE A 112 -7.21 -22.13 8.46
N SER A 113 -6.77 -21.73 9.67
CA SER A 113 -7.21 -22.33 10.93
C SER A 113 -8.24 -21.47 11.65
N LYS A 114 -8.17 -20.15 11.49
CA LYS A 114 -9.08 -19.20 12.15
C LYS A 114 -9.19 -17.91 11.37
N ILE A 115 -10.38 -17.33 11.36
CA ILE A 115 -10.64 -15.98 10.84
C ILE A 115 -11.45 -15.19 11.85
N GLU A 116 -10.99 -13.96 12.17
CA GLU A 116 -11.63 -13.07 13.14
C GLU A 116 -11.42 -11.60 12.77
N ILE A 117 -12.27 -10.74 13.31
CA ILE A 117 -12.05 -9.30 13.30
C ILE A 117 -11.32 -8.97 14.60
N ALA A 118 -10.11 -8.43 14.48
CA ALA A 118 -9.25 -8.10 15.61
C ALA A 118 -9.01 -6.59 15.69
N ASN A 119 -8.80 -6.09 16.89
CA ASN A 119 -8.36 -4.70 17.09
C ASN A 119 -6.99 -4.53 16.41
N PHE A 120 -6.89 -3.53 15.58
CA PHE A 120 -5.69 -3.24 14.81
C PHE A 120 -5.38 -1.74 14.87
N SER A 121 -4.13 -1.42 15.12
CA SER A 121 -3.64 -0.06 15.00
C SER A 121 -2.54 -0.01 13.95
N SER A 122 -2.84 0.65 12.84
CA SER A 122 -1.90 0.80 11.72
C SER A 122 -0.56 1.41 12.17
N LEU A 123 -0.57 2.36 13.11
CA LEU A 123 0.65 3.00 13.59
C LEU A 123 1.44 2.13 14.58
N LYS A 124 0.77 1.38 15.46
CA LYS A 124 1.43 0.58 16.49
C LYS A 124 1.83 -0.82 16.03
N GLN A 125 1.03 -1.43 15.18
CA GLN A 125 1.19 -2.83 14.76
C GLN A 125 1.55 -2.97 13.29
N GLY A 126 1.15 -2.03 12.43
CA GLY A 126 1.35 -2.09 10.99
C GLY A 126 2.35 -1.09 10.43
N GLY A 127 2.92 -0.20 11.25
CA GLY A 127 3.97 0.74 10.82
C GLY A 127 3.54 1.80 9.81
N ALA A 128 2.28 1.96 9.51
CA ALA A 128 1.58 2.83 8.56
C ALA A 128 0.78 2.03 7.52
N TRP A 129 0.65 2.53 6.30
CA TRP A 129 -0.07 1.87 5.20
C TRP A 129 0.91 1.07 4.31
N GLY A 130 0.38 0.09 3.59
CA GLY A 130 1.15 -0.73 2.68
C GLY A 130 1.32 -2.18 3.14
N TYR A 131 2.45 -2.78 2.79
CA TYR A 131 2.82 -4.13 3.17
C TYR A 131 3.88 -4.11 4.27
N HIS A 132 3.58 -4.80 5.36
CA HIS A 132 4.49 -4.96 6.50
C HIS A 132 4.65 -6.43 6.84
N PHE A 133 5.82 -6.79 7.32
CA PHE A 133 6.09 -8.15 7.76
C PHE A 133 6.98 -8.20 9.00
N ALA A 134 6.73 -9.19 9.82
CA ALA A 134 7.59 -9.59 10.92
C ALA A 134 7.54 -11.12 11.06
N PRO A 135 8.42 -11.73 11.84
CA PRO A 135 8.33 -13.16 12.13
C PRO A 135 6.94 -13.53 12.62
N GLY A 136 6.31 -14.50 11.96
CA GLY A 136 4.97 -14.98 12.31
C GLY A 136 3.78 -14.14 11.85
N TRP A 137 3.98 -12.98 11.20
CA TRP A 137 2.85 -12.23 10.66
C TRP A 137 3.16 -11.42 9.39
N ARG A 138 2.09 -11.11 8.64
CA ARG A 138 2.07 -10.26 7.45
C ARG A 138 0.89 -9.32 7.57
N CYS A 139 1.05 -8.08 7.13
CA CYS A 139 -0.01 -7.09 7.15
C CYS A 139 -0.15 -6.42 5.78
N TYR A 140 -1.39 -6.35 5.30
CA TYR A 140 -1.80 -5.61 4.12
C TYR A 140 -2.76 -4.53 4.57
N ASN A 141 -2.30 -3.30 4.62
CA ASN A 141 -3.04 -2.20 5.20
C ASN A 141 -3.22 -1.05 4.22
N ALA A 142 -4.46 -0.64 4.01
CA ALA A 142 -4.82 0.53 3.21
C ALA A 142 -5.39 1.65 4.11
N PRO A 143 -5.33 2.92 3.67
CA PRO A 143 -5.96 4.03 4.38
C PRO A 143 -7.47 3.82 4.53
N GLY A 144 -8.03 4.18 5.68
CA GLY A 144 -9.48 4.12 5.91
C GLY A 144 -10.01 2.79 6.47
N GLY A 145 -9.14 1.81 6.75
CA GLY A 145 -9.55 0.50 7.31
C GLY A 145 -10.03 0.52 8.77
N GLY A 146 -10.05 1.68 9.42
CA GLY A 146 -10.57 1.81 10.79
C GLY A 146 -9.60 1.35 11.88
N LYS A 147 -10.18 1.02 13.07
CA LYS A 147 -9.45 0.54 14.26
C LYS A 147 -9.42 -0.98 14.39
N THR A 148 -9.99 -1.68 13.44
CA THR A 148 -10.08 -3.13 13.37
C THR A 148 -9.58 -3.61 12.02
N ALA A 149 -9.19 -4.88 11.93
CA ALA A 149 -8.77 -5.51 10.69
C ALA A 149 -9.17 -7.00 10.70
N ILE A 150 -9.22 -7.60 9.52
CA ILE A 150 -9.44 -9.04 9.39
C ILE A 150 -8.12 -9.73 9.70
N GLN A 151 -8.11 -10.59 10.71
CA GLN A 151 -6.97 -11.43 11.05
C GLN A 151 -7.28 -12.87 10.61
N ILE A 152 -6.44 -13.37 9.74
CA ILE A 152 -6.44 -14.77 9.28
C ILE A 152 -5.25 -15.46 9.94
N THR A 153 -5.51 -16.51 10.70
CA THR A 153 -4.48 -17.37 11.25
C THR A 153 -4.40 -18.63 10.40
N ARG A 154 -3.24 -18.94 9.87
CA ARG A 154 -3.00 -20.15 9.10
C ARG A 154 -2.65 -21.33 10.04
N LYS A 155 -2.72 -22.56 9.51
CA LYS A 155 -2.35 -23.80 10.23
C LYS A 155 -0.89 -23.83 10.71
N ASP A 156 -0.01 -23.10 10.03
CA ASP A 156 1.40 -22.89 10.43
C ASP A 156 1.58 -21.76 11.48
N ASN A 157 0.48 -21.29 12.09
CA ASN A 157 0.42 -20.17 13.04
C ASN A 157 0.81 -18.81 12.45
N MET A 158 1.04 -18.69 11.15
CA MET A 158 1.26 -17.39 10.52
C MET A 158 -0.03 -16.58 10.53
N LYS A 159 0.06 -15.33 11.00
CA LYS A 159 -1.05 -14.39 11.00
C LYS A 159 -0.97 -13.48 9.77
N ILE A 160 -2.09 -13.31 9.10
CA ILE A 160 -2.23 -12.39 7.98
C ILE A 160 -3.31 -11.39 8.35
N ILE A 161 -2.95 -10.12 8.36
CA ILE A 161 -3.82 -9.01 8.73
C ILE A 161 -4.17 -8.25 7.46
N ILE A 162 -5.45 -8.00 7.23
CA ILE A 162 -5.96 -7.31 6.05
C ILE A 162 -6.89 -6.21 6.50
N SER A 163 -6.62 -4.97 6.10
CA SER A 163 -7.60 -3.90 6.26
C SER A 163 -8.78 -4.11 5.29
N SER A 164 -9.97 -3.80 5.73
CA SER A 164 -11.18 -3.81 4.92
C SER A 164 -12.13 -2.73 5.41
N ARG A 165 -12.91 -2.15 4.52
CA ARG A 165 -13.98 -1.21 4.86
C ARG A 165 -15.24 -1.95 5.31
N GLU A 166 -15.43 -3.18 4.85
CA GLU A 166 -16.61 -4.01 5.06
C GLU A 166 -16.25 -5.36 5.72
N GLN A 167 -15.54 -5.30 6.86
CA GLN A 167 -14.90 -6.44 7.51
C GLN A 167 -15.86 -7.59 7.79
N GLU A 168 -17.05 -7.30 8.32
CA GLU A 168 -18.06 -8.32 8.65
C GLU A 168 -18.55 -9.06 7.39
N MET A 169 -18.80 -8.30 6.31
CA MET A 169 -19.20 -8.88 5.04
C MET A 169 -18.09 -9.74 4.44
N VAL A 170 -16.86 -9.23 4.41
CA VAL A 170 -15.69 -9.98 3.89
C VAL A 170 -15.48 -11.27 4.69
N VAL A 171 -15.51 -11.22 6.03
CA VAL A 171 -15.37 -12.42 6.88
C VAL A 171 -16.48 -13.42 6.62
N LYS A 172 -17.74 -12.96 6.49
CA LYS A 172 -18.87 -13.82 6.14
C LYS A 172 -18.65 -14.50 4.79
N GLN A 173 -18.30 -13.73 3.75
CA GLN A 173 -18.05 -14.26 2.41
C GLN A 173 -16.91 -15.28 2.38
N ILE A 174 -15.81 -15.04 3.14
CA ILE A 174 -14.72 -16.02 3.24
C ILE A 174 -15.19 -17.32 3.91
N ARG A 175 -16.00 -17.23 4.98
CA ARG A 175 -16.55 -18.43 5.65
C ARG A 175 -17.49 -19.18 4.74
N ASP A 176 -18.36 -18.50 4.01
CA ASP A 176 -19.33 -19.13 3.11
C ASP A 176 -18.59 -19.83 1.94
N ALA A 177 -17.61 -19.18 1.35
CA ALA A 177 -16.76 -19.77 0.31
C ALA A 177 -15.99 -21.00 0.84
N ALA A 178 -15.36 -20.88 2.03
CA ALA A 178 -14.64 -21.97 2.65
C ALA A 178 -15.54 -23.20 2.92
N ARG A 179 -16.78 -22.99 3.40
CA ARG A 179 -17.77 -24.06 3.61
C ARG A 179 -18.13 -24.75 2.31
N THR A 180 -18.33 -24.00 1.23
CA THR A 180 -18.60 -24.56 -0.11
C THR A 180 -17.44 -25.43 -0.57
N TYR A 181 -16.22 -25.09 -0.18
CA TYR A 181 -15.01 -25.85 -0.44
C TYR A 181 -14.76 -27.00 0.58
N GLY A 182 -15.68 -27.22 1.52
CA GLY A 182 -15.60 -28.29 2.53
C GLY A 182 -14.75 -27.95 3.76
N VAL A 183 -14.41 -26.69 3.97
CA VAL A 183 -13.62 -26.20 5.12
C VAL A 183 -14.53 -25.45 6.10
N ASN A 184 -14.56 -25.88 7.37
CA ASN A 184 -15.27 -25.18 8.44
C ASN A 184 -14.32 -24.19 9.15
N LEU A 185 -14.59 -22.88 9.01
CA LEU A 185 -13.85 -21.77 9.62
C LEU A 185 -14.64 -21.08 10.73
#